data_532a30d2292eaf816b06e15da8d073cc
#
_entry.id   532a30d2292eaf816b06e15da8d073cc
#
_cell.length_a   1.000
_cell.length_b   1.000
_cell.length_c   1.000
_cell.angle_alpha   90.00
_cell.angle_beta   90.00
_cell.angle_gamma   90.00
#
_symmetry.space_group_name_H-M   'P 1'
#
loop_
_entity.id
_entity.type
_entity.pdbx_description
1 polymer ?
#
loop_
_entity_poly.entity_id
_entity_poly.type
_entity_poly.pdbx_seq_one_letter_code
_entity_poly.pdbx_strand_id
1 'polypeptide(L)'
;MYIIESIQFFNNTTSPQESEVLLNVGGSQLTLNVTCSATTFAIKVLGSASIKSDDTWSALAPINLSDYSISNTIATKGIYAVPVDGIGRIKLSLVETNGAISVSGKVGA
;
A
#
# COMPACT_ATOMS: atom_id res chain seq x y z
N MET A 1 13.90 -2.10 22.61
CA MET A 1 12.80 -2.80 21.92
C MET A 1 12.12 -1.85 20.97
N TYR A 2 11.90 -2.29 19.75
CA TYR A 2 11.17 -1.50 18.77
C TYR A 2 9.69 -1.77 18.87
N ILE A 3 8.89 -0.72 18.87
CA ILE A 3 7.46 -0.83 18.62
C ILE A 3 7.26 -0.30 17.21
N ILE A 4 6.94 -1.19 16.28
CA ILE A 4 6.61 -0.80 14.91
C ILE A 4 5.10 -0.68 14.85
N GLU A 5 4.62 0.53 14.63
CA GLU A 5 3.19 0.78 14.58
C GLU A 5 2.62 0.40 13.21
N SER A 6 1.41 -0.12 13.22
CA SER A 6 0.65 -0.32 12.01
C SER A 6 0.11 1.01 11.51
N ILE A 7 0.04 1.16 10.20
CA ILE A 7 -0.49 2.34 9.54
C ILE A 7 -1.80 1.96 8.89
N GLN A 8 -2.84 2.76 9.13
CA GLN A 8 -4.13 2.58 8.49
C GLN A 8 -4.19 3.45 7.24
N PHE A 9 -4.03 2.84 6.06
CA PHE A 9 -4.13 3.57 4.80
C PHE A 9 -5.58 3.85 4.42
N PHE A 10 -6.44 2.85 4.53
CA PHE A 10 -7.88 3.00 4.28
C PHE A 10 -8.66 2.33 5.40
N ASN A 11 -9.78 2.92 5.79
CA ASN A 11 -10.65 2.40 6.83
C ASN A 11 -12.09 2.47 6.34
N ASN A 12 -12.63 1.31 5.92
CA ASN A 12 -13.99 1.21 5.37
C ASN A 12 -14.24 2.24 4.26
N THR A 13 -13.24 2.45 3.42
CA THR A 13 -13.29 3.44 2.34
C THR A 13 -14.14 2.89 1.20
N THR A 14 -15.11 3.68 0.75
CA THR A 14 -16.09 3.22 -0.24
C THR A 14 -16.03 3.96 -1.57
N SER A 15 -15.11 4.89 -1.71
CA SER A 15 -14.96 5.66 -2.96
C SER A 15 -13.50 5.76 -3.36
N PRO A 16 -13.20 5.87 -4.66
CA PRO A 16 -11.83 6.04 -5.14
C PRO A 16 -11.17 7.28 -4.53
N GLN A 17 -9.99 7.10 -3.98
CA GLN A 17 -9.21 8.18 -3.38
C GLN A 17 -7.78 7.71 -3.11
N GLU A 18 -6.90 8.65 -2.79
CA GLU A 18 -5.55 8.35 -2.37
C GLU A 18 -5.46 8.36 -0.84
N SER A 19 -4.59 7.52 -0.29
CA SER A 19 -4.28 7.53 1.14
C SER A 19 -3.35 8.71 1.47
N GLU A 20 -3.16 8.92 2.77
CA GLU A 20 -2.09 9.81 3.23
C GLU A 20 -0.73 9.27 2.81
N VAL A 21 0.24 10.17 2.69
CA VAL A 21 1.61 9.82 2.34
C VAL A 21 2.34 9.34 3.58
N LEU A 22 2.97 8.16 3.45
CA LEU A 22 3.86 7.63 4.46
C LEU A 22 5.30 8.03 4.11
N LEU A 23 6.00 8.63 5.07
CA LEU A 23 7.44 8.85 4.94
C LEU A 23 8.17 7.58 5.39
N ASN A 24 8.97 7.03 4.50
CA ASN A 24 9.73 5.82 4.77
C ASN A 24 11.19 6.19 5.09
N VAL A 25 11.58 5.97 6.32
CA VAL A 25 12.94 6.25 6.78
C VAL A 25 13.61 4.92 7.11
N GLY A 26 14.36 4.39 6.14
CA GLY A 26 15.16 3.18 6.34
C GLY A 26 14.42 1.86 6.30
N GLY A 27 13.13 1.85 5.97
CA GLY A 27 12.38 0.60 5.81
C GLY A 27 12.69 -0.06 4.47
N SER A 28 12.75 -1.38 4.45
CA SER A 28 13.04 -2.15 3.25
C SER A 28 11.81 -2.87 2.69
N GLN A 29 10.80 -3.12 3.51
CA GLN A 29 9.60 -3.81 3.08
C GLN A 29 8.36 -3.23 3.75
N LEU A 30 7.34 -3.00 2.95
CA LEU A 30 5.99 -2.67 3.43
C LEU A 30 5.13 -3.91 3.31
N THR A 31 4.52 -4.33 4.42
CA THR A 31 3.58 -5.45 4.43
C THR A 31 2.18 -4.86 4.59
N LEU A 32 1.29 -5.22 3.67
CA LEU A 32 -0.09 -4.72 3.64
C LEU A 32 -1.06 -5.85 3.97
N ASN A 33 -2.06 -5.54 4.77
CA ASN A 33 -3.20 -6.42 5.02
C ASN A 33 -4.44 -5.75 4.41
N VAL A 34 -5.00 -6.38 3.39
CA VAL A 34 -6.17 -5.86 2.65
C VAL A 34 -7.38 -6.68 3.01
N THR A 35 -8.38 -6.02 3.58
CA THR A 35 -9.70 -6.62 3.86
C THR A 35 -10.77 -5.80 3.18
N CYS A 36 -11.86 -6.43 2.79
CA CYS A 36 -12.91 -5.73 2.05
C CYS A 36 -14.24 -6.45 2.08
N SER A 37 -15.32 -5.68 1.91
CA SER A 37 -16.64 -6.20 1.54
C SER A 37 -16.86 -6.09 0.02
N ALA A 38 -15.97 -5.41 -0.70
CA ALA A 38 -16.05 -5.26 -2.14
C ALA A 38 -15.73 -6.57 -2.85
N THR A 39 -16.41 -6.83 -3.95
CA THR A 39 -16.09 -7.95 -4.84
C THR A 39 -15.23 -7.52 -6.02
N THR A 40 -15.21 -6.23 -6.33
CA THR A 40 -14.39 -5.64 -7.38
C THR A 40 -13.73 -4.39 -6.83
N PHE A 41 -12.41 -4.36 -6.85
CA PHE A 41 -11.64 -3.18 -6.45
C PHE A 41 -10.25 -3.23 -7.07
N ALA A 42 -9.57 -2.09 -7.09
CA ALA A 42 -8.19 -2.00 -7.56
C ALA A 42 -7.44 -0.97 -6.72
N ILE A 43 -6.31 -1.38 -6.16
CA ILE A 43 -5.42 -0.52 -5.38
C ILE A 43 -4.05 -0.53 -6.04
N LYS A 44 -3.46 0.65 -6.22
CA LYS A 44 -2.06 0.78 -6.64
C LYS A 44 -1.23 1.30 -5.47
N VAL A 45 -0.03 0.74 -5.33
CA VAL A 45 0.95 1.24 -4.36
C VAL A 45 1.90 2.13 -5.13
N LEU A 46 2.02 3.38 -4.72
CA LEU A 46 2.84 4.37 -5.39
C LEU A 46 4.00 4.77 -4.50
N GLY A 47 5.16 4.90 -5.10
CA GLY A 47 6.37 5.28 -4.38
C GLY A 47 7.13 6.39 -5.08
N SER A 48 7.89 7.15 -4.29
CA SER A 48 8.80 8.16 -4.78
C SER A 48 10.11 8.07 -4.02
N ALA A 49 11.23 8.13 -4.73
CA ALA A 49 12.55 8.14 -4.10
C ALA A 49 12.83 9.47 -3.39
N SER A 50 12.13 10.54 -3.77
CA SER A 50 12.30 11.86 -3.16
C SER A 50 11.52 11.96 -1.86
N ILE A 51 12.13 12.56 -0.83
CA ILE A 51 11.43 12.94 0.39
C ILE A 51 10.85 14.35 0.30
N LYS A 52 11.09 15.04 -0.79
CA LYS A 52 10.54 16.37 -1.03
C LYS A 52 9.17 16.25 -1.66
N SER A 53 8.37 17.29 -1.48
CA SER A 53 7.03 17.36 -2.05
C SER A 53 7.13 17.67 -3.55
N ASP A 54 7.39 16.64 -4.34
CA ASP A 54 7.27 16.68 -5.79
C ASP A 54 6.18 15.71 -6.24
N ASP A 55 5.84 15.73 -7.51
CA ASP A 55 4.75 14.91 -8.05
C ASP A 55 5.26 13.66 -8.79
N THR A 56 6.51 13.26 -8.50
CA THR A 56 7.12 12.11 -9.16
C THR A 56 6.75 10.82 -8.41
N TRP A 57 5.70 10.17 -8.86
CA TRP A 57 5.23 8.92 -8.30
C TRP A 57 5.28 7.81 -9.33
N SER A 58 5.71 6.63 -8.91
CA SER A 58 5.76 5.45 -9.77
C SER A 58 5.04 4.29 -9.10
N ALA A 59 4.40 3.44 -9.90
CA ALA A 59 3.75 2.26 -9.39
C ALA A 59 4.79 1.24 -8.92
N LEU A 60 4.59 0.72 -7.72
CA LEU A 60 5.38 -0.38 -7.17
C LEU A 60 4.64 -1.69 -7.45
N ALA A 61 5.35 -2.81 -7.33
CA ALA A 61 4.80 -4.12 -7.63
C ALA A 61 4.61 -4.93 -6.35
N PRO A 62 3.40 -4.93 -5.75
CA PRO A 62 3.13 -5.78 -4.59
C PRO A 62 3.19 -7.26 -4.94
N ILE A 63 3.67 -8.04 -3.99
CA ILE A 63 3.77 -9.49 -4.07
C ILE A 63 2.67 -10.09 -3.21
N ASN A 64 1.78 -10.86 -3.81
CA ASN A 64 0.74 -11.57 -3.08
C ASN A 64 1.39 -12.73 -2.32
N LEU A 65 1.34 -12.70 -0.98
CA LEU A 65 2.02 -13.72 -0.17
C LEU A 65 1.30 -15.06 -0.13
N SER A 66 0.10 -15.17 -0.69
CA SER A 66 -0.60 -16.46 -0.76
C SER A 66 -0.09 -17.33 -1.92
N ASP A 67 0.35 -16.72 -3.01
CA ASP A 67 0.78 -17.45 -4.21
C ASP A 67 2.07 -16.88 -4.84
N TYR A 68 2.63 -15.85 -4.23
CA TYR A 68 3.85 -15.13 -4.68
C TYR A 68 3.72 -14.50 -6.07
N SER A 69 2.50 -14.28 -6.55
CA SER A 69 2.30 -13.54 -7.79
C SER A 69 2.65 -12.06 -7.60
N ILE A 70 3.15 -11.45 -8.65
CA ILE A 70 3.56 -10.05 -8.65
C ILE A 70 2.68 -9.31 -9.65
N SER A 71 2.10 -8.20 -9.21
CA SER A 71 1.26 -7.35 -10.04
C SER A 71 1.41 -5.91 -9.58
N ASN A 72 1.23 -4.95 -10.48
CA ASN A 72 1.20 -3.54 -10.10
C ASN A 72 -0.17 -3.07 -9.59
N THR A 73 -1.11 -4.00 -9.39
CA THR A 73 -2.45 -3.69 -8.89
C THR A 73 -2.87 -4.77 -7.91
N ILE A 74 -3.39 -4.36 -6.74
CA ILE A 74 -4.00 -5.25 -5.76
C ILE A 74 -5.49 -5.27 -6.05
N ALA A 75 -6.02 -6.44 -6.39
CA ALA A 75 -7.42 -6.63 -6.75
C ALA A 75 -8.12 -7.73 -5.94
N THR A 76 -7.42 -8.29 -4.96
CA THR A 76 -7.97 -9.33 -4.07
C THR A 76 -7.56 -9.04 -2.63
N LYS A 77 -8.39 -9.46 -1.68
CA LYS A 77 -8.05 -9.37 -0.26
C LYS A 77 -6.90 -10.33 0.06
N GLY A 78 -6.12 -10.00 1.07
CA GLY A 78 -4.99 -10.83 1.50
C GLY A 78 -3.84 -10.01 2.04
N ILE A 79 -2.69 -10.64 2.13
CA ILE A 79 -1.46 -10.03 2.62
C ILE A 79 -0.48 -9.87 1.46
N TYR A 80 0.08 -8.68 1.36
CA TYR A 80 0.99 -8.33 0.28
C TYR A 80 2.29 -7.77 0.85
N ALA A 81 3.40 -8.10 0.20
CA ALA A 81 4.70 -7.52 0.50
C ALA A 81 5.12 -6.59 -0.64
N VAL A 82 5.59 -5.41 -0.29
CA VAL A 82 6.04 -4.42 -1.26
C VAL A 82 7.47 -4.04 -0.90
N PRO A 83 8.47 -4.37 -1.74
CA PRO A 83 9.82 -3.88 -1.52
C PRO A 83 9.86 -2.35 -1.63
N VAL A 84 10.38 -1.70 -0.60
CA VAL A 84 10.41 -0.23 -0.52
C VAL A 84 11.79 0.30 -0.17
N ASP A 85 12.82 -0.52 -0.30
CA ASP A 85 14.19 -0.09 -0.04
C ASP A 85 14.57 1.03 -0.99
N GLY A 86 15.02 2.15 -0.45
CA GLY A 86 15.33 3.34 -1.24
C GLY A 86 14.14 4.21 -1.63
N ILE A 87 12.91 3.82 -1.26
CA ILE A 87 11.71 4.61 -1.52
C ILE A 87 11.46 5.51 -0.32
N GLY A 88 11.42 6.82 -0.54
CA GLY A 88 11.28 7.79 0.55
C GLY A 88 9.84 8.12 0.93
N ARG A 89 8.92 8.04 -0.02
CA ARG A 89 7.50 8.32 0.21
C ARG A 89 6.65 7.24 -0.43
N ILE A 90 5.60 6.84 0.27
CA ILE A 90 4.69 5.78 -0.19
C ILE A 90 3.27 6.26 0.02
N LYS A 91 2.40 6.02 -0.95
CA LYS A 91 0.96 6.19 -0.78
C LYS A 91 0.23 5.09 -1.54
N LEU A 92 -1.03 4.86 -1.18
CA LEU A 92 -1.90 3.94 -1.88
C LEU A 92 -2.96 4.74 -2.63
N SER A 93 -3.30 4.27 -3.82
CA SER A 93 -4.38 4.85 -4.62
C SER A 93 -5.46 3.79 -4.82
N LEU A 94 -6.64 4.04 -4.26
CA LEU A 94 -7.82 3.22 -4.51
C LEU A 94 -8.45 3.72 -5.81
N VAL A 95 -8.25 2.97 -6.89
CA VAL A 95 -8.63 3.39 -8.24
C VAL A 95 -10.10 3.14 -8.49
N GLU A 96 -10.61 2.00 -8.02
CA GLU A 96 -12.03 1.64 -8.15
C GLU A 96 -12.43 0.75 -6.99
N THR A 97 -13.71 0.78 -6.62
CA THR A 97 -14.27 -0.14 -5.64
C THR A 97 -15.79 -0.17 -5.74
N ASN A 98 -16.39 -1.33 -5.49
CA ASN A 98 -17.84 -1.47 -5.37
C ASN A 98 -18.29 -1.76 -3.92
N GLY A 99 -17.42 -1.53 -2.95
CA GLY A 99 -17.75 -1.74 -1.54
C GLY A 99 -16.68 -1.11 -0.65
N ALA A 100 -16.66 -1.50 0.62
CA ALA A 100 -15.75 -0.95 1.61
C ALA A 100 -14.40 -1.66 1.59
N ILE A 101 -13.33 -0.89 1.63
CA ILE A 101 -11.95 -1.36 1.64
C ILE A 101 -11.26 -0.88 2.91
N SER A 102 -10.56 -1.79 3.57
CA SER A 102 -9.68 -1.44 4.69
C SER A 102 -8.29 -1.99 4.41
N VAL A 103 -7.28 -1.15 4.53
CA VAL A 103 -5.89 -1.53 4.32
C VAL A 103 -5.05 -1.00 5.46
N SER A 104 -4.38 -1.89 6.15
CA SER A 104 -3.36 -1.54 7.13
C SER A 104 -2.01 -2.03 6.66
N GLY A 105 -0.96 -1.37 7.11
CA GLY A 105 0.38 -1.71 6.70
C GLY A 105 1.40 -1.55 7.82
N LYS A 106 2.55 -2.16 7.61
CA LYS A 106 3.67 -2.11 8.53
C LYS A 106 4.96 -2.11 7.74
N VAL A 107 5.84 -1.16 8.06
CA VAL A 107 7.16 -1.08 7.43
C VAL A 107 8.17 -1.76 8.33
N GLY A 108 8.96 -2.66 7.77
CA GLY A 108 10.02 -3.36 8.45
C GLY A 108 11.38 -3.08 7.82
N ALA A 109 12.40 -3.28 8.60
CA ALA A 109 13.78 -3.14 8.15
C ALA A 109 14.21 -4.36 7.32
#